data_abf3c164b1db4c81bd21dec15a11bf5d
#
_entry.id   abf3c164b1db4c81bd21dec15a11bf5d
#
_cell.length_a   1.000
_cell.length_b   1.000
_cell.length_c   1.000
_cell.angle_alpha   90.00
_cell.angle_beta   90.00
_cell.angle_gamma   90.00
#
_symmetry.space_group_name_H-M   'P 1'
#
loop_
_entity.id
_entity.type
_entity.pdbx_description
1 polymer ?
#
loop_
_entity_poly.entity_id
_entity_poly.type
_entity_poly.pdbx_seq_one_letter_code
_entity_poly.pdbx_strand_id
1 'polypeptide(L)'
;MDPCKRPPLNKEILDKFRSSFYADDKNIFAQNVCSRMDPFDACLSRKALEDTHHIYEYKVENEGKPVSNQKNSGRCWIFATLNVIRLPFMKHLNIDDFEFSQAYLFFWDKIERCNFFLNNIVETAKRNETVDGRLVSFLLNDPISDGGQWDMLREYTKVLRNLMAKGEGDLKIQNTIREQINSIYRIVGICLGVPSETFTFSYYDKNKIFHSIGPITPKNFYEEHVKPVFDVNNKVCIVTDPRPSNQYGRVYTVDCLGNVVGGRPCIYNNQPVELLLELTAKSIKDGEAVWFGCEVMKRFAGKQGILDIQVHNFPLVFGVDVQTTLNKADRLIYGDSAMSHAMVFTAVSQNEKGEVTKLRVENSWGEDRGEKGYLTMSTEWFKEYVFEVVVDKKYVPEEVLDVFKQELIVLPAWDPMGTLANVFI
;
A
#
# COMPACT_ATOMS: atom_id res chain seq x y z
N MET A 1 13.60 -8.57 47.87
CA MET A 1 12.28 -8.30 47.19
C MET A 1 12.27 -9.06 45.92
N ASP A 2 11.28 -9.90 45.70
CA ASP A 2 11.11 -10.67 44.49
C ASP A 2 10.86 -9.71 43.30
N PRO A 3 11.77 -9.61 42.33
CA PRO A 3 11.63 -8.66 41.22
C PRO A 3 10.46 -8.97 40.27
N CYS A 4 9.73 -10.06 40.48
CA CYS A 4 8.60 -10.47 39.64
C CYS A 4 7.21 -10.12 40.19
N LYS A 5 7.06 -9.54 41.38
CA LYS A 5 5.73 -9.15 41.89
C LYS A 5 5.34 -7.77 41.35
N ARG A 6 4.72 -7.76 40.17
CA ARG A 6 3.97 -6.60 39.67
C ARG A 6 2.79 -6.36 40.61
N PRO A 7 2.63 -5.17 41.24
CA PRO A 7 1.48 -4.95 42.11
C PRO A 7 0.18 -4.97 41.30
N PRO A 8 -0.81 -5.80 41.64
CA PRO A 8 -2.11 -5.76 41.00
C PRO A 8 -2.81 -4.44 41.35
N LEU A 9 -3.68 -3.98 40.42
CA LEU A 9 -4.60 -2.88 40.77
C LEU A 9 -5.52 -3.35 41.90
N ASN A 10 -5.51 -2.61 42.99
CA ASN A 10 -6.40 -2.85 44.13
C ASN A 10 -7.58 -1.88 44.14
N LYS A 11 -8.55 -2.15 45.00
CA LYS A 11 -9.76 -1.33 45.13
C LYS A 11 -9.45 0.13 45.43
N GLU A 12 -8.52 0.41 46.29
CA GLU A 12 -8.13 1.79 46.68
C GLU A 12 -7.62 2.59 45.45
N ILE A 13 -6.78 1.97 44.61
CA ILE A 13 -6.27 2.58 43.39
C ILE A 13 -7.43 2.86 42.42
N LEU A 14 -8.33 1.89 42.24
CA LEU A 14 -9.51 2.04 41.35
C LEU A 14 -10.48 3.10 41.84
N ASP A 15 -10.70 3.19 43.17
CA ASP A 15 -11.54 4.23 43.77
C ASP A 15 -10.94 5.62 43.56
N LYS A 16 -9.59 5.75 43.63
CA LYS A 16 -8.88 7.00 43.31
C LYS A 16 -9.07 7.40 41.85
N PHE A 17 -8.92 6.44 40.88
CA PHE A 17 -9.15 6.72 39.46
C PHE A 17 -10.59 7.17 39.22
N ARG A 18 -11.56 6.48 39.81
CA ARG A 18 -13.00 6.85 39.71
C ARG A 18 -13.25 8.24 40.26
N SER A 19 -12.72 8.55 41.46
CA SER A 19 -12.92 9.88 42.08
C SER A 19 -12.27 10.98 41.24
N SER A 20 -11.07 10.76 40.73
CA SER A 20 -10.38 11.70 39.81
C SER A 20 -11.15 11.91 38.50
N PHE A 21 -11.74 10.85 37.93
CA PHE A 21 -12.54 10.96 36.71
C PHE A 21 -13.77 11.87 36.93
N TYR A 22 -14.53 11.66 38.01
CA TYR A 22 -15.73 12.42 38.27
C TYR A 22 -15.51 13.83 38.87
N ALA A 23 -14.28 14.14 39.32
CA ALA A 23 -13.90 15.46 39.80
C ALA A 23 -13.60 16.46 38.67
N ASP A 24 -13.45 15.98 37.43
CA ASP A 24 -13.21 16.82 36.24
C ASP A 24 -14.44 16.85 35.33
N ASP A 25 -15.11 18.02 35.30
CA ASP A 25 -16.31 18.24 34.46
C ASP A 25 -16.04 18.03 32.95
N LYS A 26 -14.76 18.17 32.48
CA LYS A 26 -14.37 17.87 31.09
C LYS A 26 -14.55 16.40 30.78
N ASN A 27 -14.22 15.51 31.70
CA ASN A 27 -14.42 14.06 31.53
C ASN A 27 -15.90 13.74 31.37
N ILE A 28 -16.75 14.38 32.19
CA ILE A 28 -18.21 14.18 32.13
C ILE A 28 -18.78 14.72 30.82
N PHE A 29 -18.32 15.90 30.38
CA PHE A 29 -18.68 16.45 29.09
C PHE A 29 -18.27 15.54 27.93
N ALA A 30 -16.99 15.12 27.88
CA ALA A 30 -16.46 14.22 26.87
C ALA A 30 -17.24 12.88 26.85
N GLN A 31 -17.53 12.30 28.02
CA GLN A 31 -18.33 11.08 28.14
C GLN A 31 -19.75 11.27 27.53
N ASN A 32 -20.41 12.38 27.80
CA ASN A 32 -21.75 12.68 27.26
C ASN A 32 -21.72 12.83 25.72
N VAL A 33 -20.66 13.45 25.16
CA VAL A 33 -20.46 13.59 23.72
C VAL A 33 -20.18 12.23 23.09
N CYS A 34 -19.16 11.51 23.56
CA CYS A 34 -18.71 10.23 22.99
C CYS A 34 -19.73 9.09 23.16
N SER A 35 -20.72 9.23 24.09
CA SER A 35 -21.83 8.28 24.19
C SER A 35 -22.89 8.43 23.10
N ARG A 36 -22.83 9.50 22.29
CA ARG A 36 -23.83 9.85 21.27
C ARG A 36 -23.27 9.95 19.85
N MET A 37 -21.96 10.08 19.71
CA MET A 37 -21.28 10.19 18.42
C MET A 37 -19.95 9.43 18.45
N ASP A 38 -19.41 9.18 17.27
CA ASP A 38 -18.09 8.56 17.15
C ASP A 38 -17.04 9.40 17.89
N PRO A 39 -16.23 8.80 18.79
CA PRO A 39 -15.19 9.52 19.51
C PRO A 39 -14.16 10.22 18.61
N PHE A 40 -13.85 9.67 17.45
CA PHE A 40 -12.96 10.31 16.46
C PHE A 40 -13.61 11.55 15.85
N ASP A 41 -14.91 11.48 15.52
CA ASP A 41 -15.67 12.66 15.04
C ASP A 41 -15.71 13.76 16.13
N ALA A 42 -15.79 13.40 17.43
CA ALA A 42 -15.75 14.36 18.54
C ALA A 42 -14.37 15.06 18.67
N CYS A 43 -13.29 14.42 18.21
CA CYS A 43 -11.94 14.96 18.25
C CYS A 43 -11.60 15.83 17.03
N LEU A 44 -12.46 15.91 16.01
CA LEU A 44 -12.16 16.68 14.80
C LEU A 44 -11.90 18.16 15.11
N SER A 45 -10.77 18.68 14.62
CA SER A 45 -10.39 20.08 14.75
C SER A 45 -11.10 20.90 13.67
N ARG A 46 -12.10 21.70 14.07
CA ARG A 46 -12.80 22.61 13.16
C ARG A 46 -11.82 23.53 12.42
N LYS A 47 -10.81 24.03 13.10
CA LYS A 47 -9.77 24.88 12.49
C LYS A 47 -9.03 24.15 11.37
N ALA A 48 -8.56 22.93 11.61
CA ALA A 48 -7.86 22.14 10.59
C ALA A 48 -8.76 21.85 9.37
N LEU A 49 -10.08 21.66 9.60
CA LEU A 49 -11.03 21.47 8.50
C LEU A 49 -11.24 22.74 7.68
N GLU A 50 -11.31 23.92 8.33
CA GLU A 50 -11.51 25.21 7.67
C GLU A 50 -10.28 25.65 6.86
N ASP A 51 -9.08 25.32 7.32
CA ASP A 51 -7.81 25.65 6.67
C ASP A 51 -7.49 24.76 5.44
N THR A 52 -8.34 23.73 5.17
CA THR A 52 -8.09 22.76 4.10
C THR A 52 -8.93 23.07 2.86
N HIS A 53 -8.26 23.39 1.74
CA HIS A 53 -8.89 23.69 0.47
C HIS A 53 -8.38 22.77 -0.64
N HIS A 54 -9.29 22.29 -1.53
CA HIS A 54 -8.97 21.46 -2.69
C HIS A 54 -8.54 22.25 -3.94
N ILE A 55 -7.87 23.40 -3.75
CA ILE A 55 -7.30 24.22 -4.83
C ILE A 55 -5.78 24.02 -4.81
N TYR A 56 -5.20 23.72 -5.97
CA TYR A 56 -3.79 23.37 -6.12
C TYR A 56 -3.15 24.19 -7.25
N GLU A 57 -1.89 24.58 -7.06
CA GLU A 57 -1.12 25.34 -8.03
C GLU A 57 -0.72 24.51 -9.24
N TYR A 58 -0.24 23.28 -8.99
CA TYR A 58 0.15 22.32 -10.02
C TYR A 58 -0.71 21.08 -9.92
N LYS A 59 -1.29 20.67 -11.04
CA LYS A 59 -2.18 19.53 -11.13
C LYS A 59 -1.96 18.80 -12.44
N VAL A 60 -2.01 17.46 -12.43
CA VAL A 60 -2.02 16.68 -13.68
C VAL A 60 -3.22 17.09 -14.54
N GLU A 61 -3.03 17.17 -15.85
CA GLU A 61 -4.00 17.76 -16.78
C GLU A 61 -5.37 17.06 -16.75
N ASN A 62 -5.36 15.72 -16.67
CA ASN A 62 -6.57 14.92 -16.62
C ASN A 62 -6.56 14.04 -15.36
N GLU A 63 -7.48 14.28 -14.44
CA GLU A 63 -7.77 13.31 -13.38
C GLU A 63 -8.63 12.19 -13.99
N GLY A 64 -8.31 10.94 -13.64
CA GLY A 64 -9.02 9.78 -14.18
C GLY A 64 -10.48 9.74 -13.75
N LYS A 65 -11.34 9.37 -14.69
CA LYS A 65 -12.75 9.08 -14.46
C LYS A 65 -13.08 7.69 -15.01
N PRO A 66 -14.01 6.96 -14.37
CA PRO A 66 -14.61 7.23 -13.07
C PRO A 66 -13.58 7.11 -11.93
N VAL A 67 -13.89 7.63 -10.75
CA VAL A 67 -13.10 7.34 -9.53
C VAL A 67 -13.27 5.88 -9.19
N SER A 68 -12.15 5.17 -9.10
CA SER A 68 -12.16 3.73 -8.89
C SER A 68 -12.63 3.34 -7.48
N ASN A 69 -13.19 2.13 -7.33
CA ASN A 69 -13.66 1.63 -6.05
C ASN A 69 -13.26 0.17 -5.84
N GLN A 70 -12.26 -0.06 -5.00
CA GLN A 70 -11.77 -1.41 -4.65
C GLN A 70 -12.75 -2.18 -3.75
N LYS A 71 -13.79 -1.51 -3.20
CA LYS A 71 -14.70 -2.09 -2.20
C LYS A 71 -13.91 -2.62 -0.98
N ASN A 72 -14.26 -3.82 -0.52
CA ASN A 72 -13.63 -4.47 0.64
C ASN A 72 -12.46 -5.38 0.23
N SER A 73 -11.72 -5.04 -0.83
CA SER A 73 -10.57 -5.84 -1.26
C SER A 73 -9.24 -5.16 -0.90
N GLY A 74 -8.18 -5.92 -0.66
CA GLY A 74 -6.81 -5.44 -0.44
C GLY A 74 -6.07 -5.04 -1.71
N ARG A 75 -6.78 -4.78 -2.83
CA ARG A 75 -6.21 -4.52 -4.16
C ARG A 75 -5.79 -3.07 -4.40
N CYS A 76 -5.65 -2.25 -3.36
CA CYS A 76 -5.28 -0.83 -3.48
C CYS A 76 -4.06 -0.60 -4.39
N TRP A 77 -3.05 -1.44 -4.28
CA TRP A 77 -1.84 -1.37 -5.08
C TRP A 77 -2.09 -1.56 -6.60
N ILE A 78 -3.00 -2.47 -6.99
CA ILE A 78 -3.43 -2.66 -8.38
C ILE A 78 -4.21 -1.42 -8.86
N PHE A 79 -5.20 -0.96 -8.07
CA PHE A 79 -5.99 0.20 -8.41
C PHE A 79 -5.12 1.45 -8.57
N ALA A 80 -4.23 1.73 -7.61
CA ALA A 80 -3.32 2.87 -7.68
C ALA A 80 -2.40 2.79 -8.90
N THR A 81 -1.82 1.60 -9.20
CA THR A 81 -0.96 1.41 -10.37
C THR A 81 -1.73 1.69 -11.67
N LEU A 82 -2.91 1.10 -11.83
CA LEU A 82 -3.71 1.30 -13.04
C LEU A 82 -4.24 2.73 -13.16
N ASN A 83 -4.52 3.41 -12.04
CA ASN A 83 -4.90 4.81 -12.04
C ASN A 83 -3.77 5.73 -12.52
N VAL A 84 -2.51 5.45 -12.15
CA VAL A 84 -1.36 6.20 -12.71
C VAL A 84 -1.20 5.96 -14.20
N ILE A 85 -1.28 4.70 -14.64
CA ILE A 85 -1.09 4.31 -16.06
C ILE A 85 -2.19 4.87 -16.95
N ARG A 86 -3.45 4.92 -16.48
CA ARG A 86 -4.57 5.36 -17.30
C ARG A 86 -4.51 6.82 -17.71
N LEU A 87 -3.86 7.69 -16.93
CA LEU A 87 -3.83 9.12 -17.24
C LEU A 87 -3.12 9.43 -18.58
N PRO A 88 -1.85 9.03 -18.81
CA PRO A 88 -1.21 9.22 -20.11
C PRO A 88 -1.89 8.40 -21.21
N PHE A 89 -2.45 7.23 -20.91
CA PHE A 89 -3.19 6.41 -21.87
C PHE A 89 -4.47 7.12 -22.36
N MET A 90 -5.27 7.67 -21.45
CA MET A 90 -6.47 8.45 -21.79
C MET A 90 -6.14 9.70 -22.61
N LYS A 91 -5.04 10.39 -22.26
CA LYS A 91 -4.55 11.52 -23.02
C LYS A 91 -4.17 11.11 -24.45
N HIS A 92 -3.47 9.99 -24.61
CA HIS A 92 -3.03 9.47 -25.90
C HIS A 92 -4.22 9.10 -26.81
N LEU A 93 -5.25 8.46 -26.25
CA LEU A 93 -6.46 8.07 -27.00
C LEU A 93 -7.50 9.19 -27.12
N ASN A 94 -7.24 10.35 -26.48
CA ASN A 94 -8.17 11.48 -26.44
C ASN A 94 -9.56 11.11 -25.88
N ILE A 95 -9.59 10.40 -24.74
CA ILE A 95 -10.82 9.93 -24.07
C ILE A 95 -10.97 10.55 -22.69
N ASP A 96 -12.22 10.67 -22.19
CA ASP A 96 -12.53 11.27 -20.89
C ASP A 96 -12.68 10.23 -19.77
N ASP A 97 -13.20 9.05 -20.10
CA ASP A 97 -13.50 7.99 -19.15
C ASP A 97 -12.82 6.69 -19.56
N PHE A 98 -12.10 6.07 -18.63
CA PHE A 98 -11.47 4.78 -18.86
C PHE A 98 -11.00 4.12 -17.54
N GLU A 99 -11.17 2.81 -17.46
CA GLU A 99 -10.54 1.96 -16.47
C GLU A 99 -9.92 0.72 -17.11
N PHE A 100 -8.70 0.38 -16.69
CA PHE A 100 -8.13 -0.94 -16.96
C PHE A 100 -8.80 -2.00 -16.10
N SER A 101 -8.83 -3.25 -16.58
CA SER A 101 -9.37 -4.39 -15.83
C SER A 101 -8.46 -4.75 -14.63
N GLN A 102 -8.86 -4.35 -13.43
CA GLN A 102 -8.22 -4.77 -12.20
C GLN A 102 -8.41 -6.28 -11.96
N ALA A 103 -9.55 -6.84 -12.37
CA ALA A 103 -9.84 -8.26 -12.25
C ALA A 103 -8.89 -9.14 -13.08
N TYR A 104 -8.46 -8.67 -14.26
CA TYR A 104 -7.48 -9.37 -15.08
C TYR A 104 -6.14 -9.51 -14.38
N LEU A 105 -5.60 -8.40 -13.87
CA LEU A 105 -4.33 -8.42 -13.14
C LEU A 105 -4.44 -9.24 -11.85
N PHE A 106 -5.56 -9.13 -11.14
CA PHE A 106 -5.80 -9.87 -9.92
C PHE A 106 -5.86 -11.39 -10.15
N PHE A 107 -6.51 -11.84 -11.23
CA PHE A 107 -6.53 -13.25 -11.62
C PHE A 107 -5.09 -13.81 -11.75
N TRP A 108 -4.26 -13.14 -12.52
CA TRP A 108 -2.88 -13.59 -12.74
C TRP A 108 -2.01 -13.43 -11.50
N ASP A 109 -2.20 -12.36 -10.73
CA ASP A 109 -1.51 -12.22 -9.44
C ASP A 109 -1.79 -13.41 -8.51
N LYS A 110 -3.03 -13.88 -8.42
CA LYS A 110 -3.34 -15.05 -7.58
C LYS A 110 -2.66 -16.32 -8.05
N ILE A 111 -2.61 -16.58 -9.33
CA ILE A 111 -1.94 -17.77 -9.87
C ILE A 111 -0.43 -17.69 -9.64
N GLU A 112 0.20 -16.58 -10.01
CA GLU A 112 1.64 -16.40 -9.91
C GLU A 112 2.10 -16.32 -8.45
N ARG A 113 1.36 -15.63 -7.58
CA ARG A 113 1.67 -15.55 -6.14
C ARG A 113 1.58 -16.90 -5.47
N CYS A 114 0.60 -17.74 -5.82
CA CYS A 114 0.54 -19.12 -5.33
C CYS A 114 1.78 -19.92 -5.75
N ASN A 115 2.18 -19.81 -7.01
CA ASN A 115 3.39 -20.45 -7.51
C ASN A 115 4.65 -19.95 -6.79
N PHE A 116 4.77 -18.64 -6.60
CA PHE A 116 5.87 -18.02 -5.86
C PHE A 116 5.92 -18.49 -4.40
N PHE A 117 4.78 -18.50 -3.72
CA PHE A 117 4.66 -19.01 -2.34
C PHE A 117 5.09 -20.47 -2.22
N LEU A 118 4.59 -21.36 -3.08
CA LEU A 118 4.94 -22.79 -3.04
C LEU A 118 6.44 -23.02 -3.28
N ASN A 119 7.07 -22.24 -4.18
CA ASN A 119 8.51 -22.30 -4.39
C ASN A 119 9.28 -21.77 -3.15
N ASN A 120 8.83 -20.68 -2.50
CA ASN A 120 9.43 -20.21 -1.26
C ASN A 120 9.35 -21.26 -0.14
N ILE A 121 8.26 -22.02 -0.04
CA ILE A 121 8.14 -23.12 0.92
C ILE A 121 9.20 -24.20 0.66
N VAL A 122 9.48 -24.53 -0.59
CA VAL A 122 10.58 -25.45 -0.94
C VAL A 122 11.92 -24.86 -0.53
N GLU A 123 12.17 -23.56 -0.81
CA GLU A 123 13.40 -22.90 -0.41
C GLU A 123 13.59 -22.84 1.10
N THR A 124 12.53 -22.60 1.90
CA THR A 124 12.63 -22.67 3.37
C THR A 124 13.06 -24.06 3.85
N ALA A 125 12.60 -25.12 3.18
CA ALA A 125 13.02 -26.48 3.51
C ALA A 125 14.51 -26.72 3.16
N LYS A 126 14.99 -26.21 2.02
CA LYS A 126 16.42 -26.27 1.64
C LYS A 126 17.31 -25.48 2.61
N ARG A 127 16.80 -24.36 3.15
CA ARG A 127 17.49 -23.57 4.21
C ARG A 127 17.44 -24.24 5.59
N ASN A 128 16.84 -25.44 5.73
CA ASN A 128 16.60 -26.14 6.99
C ASN A 128 15.75 -25.36 8.01
N GLU A 129 14.88 -24.46 7.54
CA GLU A 129 13.91 -23.78 8.39
C GLU A 129 12.87 -24.76 8.93
N THR A 130 12.56 -24.68 10.22
CA THR A 130 11.55 -25.55 10.83
C THR A 130 10.14 -25.02 10.63
N VAL A 131 9.13 -25.90 10.65
CA VAL A 131 7.72 -25.50 10.44
C VAL A 131 7.21 -24.56 11.52
N ASP A 132 7.69 -24.73 12.75
CA ASP A 132 7.42 -23.87 13.91
C ASP A 132 8.39 -22.68 14.02
N GLY A 133 9.35 -22.58 13.12
CA GLY A 133 10.26 -21.45 13.00
C GLY A 133 9.53 -20.17 12.56
N ARG A 134 10.08 -19.01 12.92
CA ARG A 134 9.46 -17.70 12.68
C ARG A 134 9.16 -17.46 11.19
N LEU A 135 10.08 -17.82 10.29
CA LEU A 135 9.91 -17.59 8.85
C LEU A 135 8.75 -18.41 8.29
N VAL A 136 8.73 -19.71 8.55
CA VAL A 136 7.67 -20.57 8.02
C VAL A 136 6.32 -20.24 8.66
N SER A 137 6.29 -19.96 9.98
CA SER A 137 5.08 -19.51 10.67
C SER A 137 4.54 -18.21 10.08
N PHE A 138 5.40 -17.23 9.75
CA PHE A 138 5.01 -15.99 9.10
C PHE A 138 4.41 -16.23 7.71
N LEU A 139 5.09 -17.01 6.85
CA LEU A 139 4.59 -17.35 5.50
C LEU A 139 3.26 -18.13 5.54
N LEU A 140 3.05 -18.96 6.57
CA LEU A 140 1.82 -19.73 6.73
C LEU A 140 0.68 -18.94 7.39
N ASN A 141 0.96 -17.78 7.98
CA ASN A 141 -0.05 -16.98 8.64
C ASN A 141 -1.01 -16.33 7.63
N ASP A 142 -0.46 -15.81 6.53
CA ASP A 142 -1.25 -15.25 5.42
C ASP A 142 -0.55 -15.53 4.08
N PRO A 143 -0.67 -16.73 3.55
CA PRO A 143 0.04 -17.16 2.34
C PRO A 143 -0.44 -16.45 1.08
N ILE A 144 -1.68 -15.94 1.07
CA ILE A 144 -2.26 -15.19 -0.05
C ILE A 144 -3.29 -14.22 0.50
N SER A 145 -2.88 -12.99 0.77
CA SER A 145 -3.81 -11.92 1.09
C SER A 145 -4.80 -11.72 -0.05
N ASP A 146 -6.06 -11.47 0.24
CA ASP A 146 -7.13 -11.25 -0.75
C ASP A 146 -7.60 -12.48 -1.57
N GLY A 147 -8.36 -13.36 -0.94
CA GLY A 147 -9.24 -14.30 -1.63
C GLY A 147 -8.57 -15.53 -2.25
N GLY A 148 -8.16 -16.45 -1.43
CA GLY A 148 -7.94 -17.86 -1.69
C GLY A 148 -8.28 -18.63 -0.42
N GLN A 149 -8.69 -19.90 -0.51
CA GLN A 149 -8.97 -20.64 0.70
C GLN A 149 -7.66 -21.00 1.40
N TRP A 150 -7.44 -20.41 2.57
CA TRP A 150 -6.34 -20.60 3.50
C TRP A 150 -5.94 -22.08 3.70
N ASP A 151 -6.92 -22.96 3.93
CA ASP A 151 -6.67 -24.37 4.25
C ASP A 151 -6.05 -25.15 3.09
N MET A 152 -6.32 -24.78 1.85
CA MET A 152 -5.79 -25.50 0.68
C MET A 152 -4.28 -25.30 0.53
N LEU A 153 -3.76 -24.06 0.69
CA LEU A 153 -2.32 -23.81 0.60
C LEU A 153 -1.56 -24.41 1.76
N ARG A 154 -2.17 -24.45 2.94
CA ARG A 154 -1.59 -25.11 4.11
C ARG A 154 -1.41 -26.59 3.90
N GLU A 155 -2.39 -27.29 3.30
CA GLU A 155 -2.25 -28.69 2.93
C GLU A 155 -1.19 -28.89 1.84
N TYR A 156 -1.14 -28.03 0.82
CA TYR A 156 -0.11 -28.07 -0.21
C TYR A 156 1.30 -27.89 0.36
N THR A 157 1.46 -26.98 1.33
CA THR A 157 2.72 -26.81 2.05
C THR A 157 3.15 -28.09 2.77
N LYS A 158 2.23 -28.77 3.46
CA LYS A 158 2.52 -30.05 4.14
C LYS A 158 3.00 -31.11 3.16
N VAL A 159 2.34 -31.25 2.01
CA VAL A 159 2.72 -32.20 0.97
C VAL A 159 4.13 -31.91 0.47
N LEU A 160 4.45 -30.67 0.11
CA LEU A 160 5.77 -30.28 -0.39
C LEU A 160 6.86 -30.50 0.65
N ARG A 161 6.66 -30.09 1.89
CA ARG A 161 7.65 -30.31 2.97
C ARG A 161 7.85 -31.78 3.28
N ASN A 162 6.82 -32.63 3.20
CA ASN A 162 6.94 -34.08 3.34
C ASN A 162 7.77 -34.71 2.23
N LEU A 163 7.61 -34.24 0.97
CA LEU A 163 8.44 -34.72 -0.15
C LEU A 163 9.89 -34.31 0.05
N MET A 164 10.15 -33.11 0.51
CA MET A 164 11.50 -32.63 0.84
C MET A 164 12.13 -33.47 1.96
N ALA A 165 11.40 -33.70 3.05
CA ALA A 165 11.85 -34.52 4.19
C ALA A 165 12.16 -35.98 3.81
N LYS A 166 11.50 -36.51 2.77
CA LYS A 166 11.75 -37.88 2.22
C LYS A 166 12.92 -37.88 1.22
N GLY A 167 13.57 -36.76 0.92
CA GLY A 167 14.65 -36.68 -0.05
C GLY A 167 14.22 -36.90 -1.49
N GLU A 168 12.96 -36.63 -1.83
CA GLU A 168 12.45 -36.72 -3.20
C GLU A 168 13.15 -35.73 -4.13
N GLY A 169 13.40 -36.14 -5.38
CA GLY A 169 14.13 -35.35 -6.35
C GLY A 169 13.34 -34.12 -6.86
N ASP A 170 14.05 -33.09 -7.31
CA ASP A 170 13.50 -31.81 -7.76
C ASP A 170 12.39 -31.97 -8.82
N LEU A 171 12.51 -32.92 -9.73
CA LEU A 171 11.50 -33.18 -10.76
C LEU A 171 10.13 -33.54 -10.16
N LYS A 172 10.13 -34.38 -9.11
CA LYS A 172 8.89 -34.79 -8.43
C LYS A 172 8.26 -33.62 -7.68
N ILE A 173 9.10 -32.81 -7.03
CA ILE A 173 8.67 -31.59 -6.32
C ILE A 173 8.03 -30.60 -7.30
N GLN A 174 8.68 -30.33 -8.42
CA GLN A 174 8.16 -29.42 -9.45
C GLN A 174 6.86 -29.92 -10.09
N ASN A 175 6.74 -31.21 -10.35
CA ASN A 175 5.48 -31.79 -10.85
C ASN A 175 4.35 -31.66 -9.82
N THR A 176 4.64 -31.87 -8.55
CA THR A 176 3.65 -31.68 -7.47
C THR A 176 3.20 -30.21 -7.40
N ILE A 177 4.11 -29.23 -7.50
CA ILE A 177 3.76 -27.80 -7.57
C ILE A 177 2.81 -27.55 -8.76
N ARG A 178 3.12 -28.08 -9.95
CA ARG A 178 2.28 -27.89 -11.14
C ARG A 178 0.87 -28.45 -10.98
N GLU A 179 0.73 -29.63 -10.36
CA GLU A 179 -0.57 -30.22 -10.05
C GLU A 179 -1.38 -29.37 -9.07
N GLN A 180 -0.72 -28.83 -8.04
CA GLN A 180 -1.33 -27.91 -7.08
C GLN A 180 -1.76 -26.62 -7.75
N ILE A 181 -0.90 -26.01 -8.58
CA ILE A 181 -1.23 -24.77 -9.34
C ILE A 181 -2.39 -25.02 -10.32
N ASN A 182 -2.46 -26.18 -10.97
CA ASN A 182 -3.61 -26.52 -11.82
C ASN A 182 -4.94 -26.55 -11.03
N SER A 183 -4.90 -27.08 -9.81
CA SER A 183 -6.07 -27.08 -8.91
C SER A 183 -6.45 -25.66 -8.48
N ILE A 184 -5.46 -24.82 -8.16
CA ILE A 184 -5.65 -23.40 -7.83
C ILE A 184 -6.24 -22.65 -9.04
N TYR A 185 -5.68 -22.83 -10.24
CA TYR A 185 -6.18 -22.21 -11.47
C TYR A 185 -7.66 -22.51 -11.69
N ARG A 186 -8.06 -23.78 -11.51
CA ARG A 186 -9.48 -24.17 -11.63
C ARG A 186 -10.36 -23.43 -10.64
N ILE A 187 -9.92 -23.28 -9.37
CA ILE A 187 -10.70 -22.57 -8.35
C ILE A 187 -10.79 -21.08 -8.64
N VAL A 188 -9.66 -20.47 -8.93
CA VAL A 188 -9.61 -19.04 -9.27
C VAL A 188 -10.44 -18.77 -10.54
N GLY A 189 -10.37 -19.67 -11.54
CA GLY A 189 -11.18 -19.58 -12.75
C GLY A 189 -12.69 -19.72 -12.51
N ILE A 190 -13.10 -20.56 -11.54
CA ILE A 190 -14.51 -20.68 -11.12
C ILE A 190 -14.96 -19.40 -10.42
N CYS A 191 -14.12 -18.83 -9.52
CA CYS A 191 -14.50 -17.67 -8.71
C CYS A 191 -14.45 -16.33 -9.46
N LEU A 192 -13.46 -16.14 -10.33
CA LEU A 192 -13.19 -14.86 -10.99
C LEU A 192 -13.53 -14.87 -12.51
N GLY A 193 -13.78 -16.02 -13.08
CA GLY A 193 -13.83 -16.22 -14.53
C GLY A 193 -12.43 -16.32 -15.13
N VAL A 194 -12.26 -17.21 -16.10
CA VAL A 194 -10.98 -17.35 -16.84
C VAL A 194 -10.88 -16.21 -17.85
N PRO A 195 -9.82 -15.39 -17.83
CA PRO A 195 -9.63 -14.32 -18.79
C PRO A 195 -9.55 -14.86 -20.23
N SER A 196 -10.13 -14.13 -21.17
CA SER A 196 -10.03 -14.44 -22.61
C SER A 196 -8.58 -14.24 -23.08
N GLU A 197 -8.15 -15.04 -24.06
CA GLU A 197 -6.82 -14.90 -24.68
C GLU A 197 -6.70 -13.60 -25.47
N THR A 198 -7.79 -13.16 -26.09
CA THR A 198 -7.88 -11.91 -26.86
C THR A 198 -9.13 -11.14 -26.49
N PHE A 199 -9.10 -9.83 -26.73
CA PHE A 199 -10.25 -8.95 -26.56
C PHE A 199 -10.26 -7.86 -27.63
N THR A 200 -11.41 -7.18 -27.79
CA THR A 200 -11.54 -5.99 -28.61
C THR A 200 -11.94 -4.82 -27.73
N PHE A 201 -11.21 -3.72 -27.82
CA PHE A 201 -11.49 -2.47 -27.13
C PHE A 201 -12.05 -1.45 -28.11
N SER A 202 -13.33 -1.09 -27.93
CA SER A 202 -14.02 -0.10 -28.76
C SER A 202 -14.40 1.10 -27.93
N TYR A 203 -14.18 2.32 -28.45
CA TYR A 203 -14.44 3.56 -27.73
C TYR A 203 -14.80 4.70 -28.68
N TYR A 204 -15.38 5.76 -28.11
CA TYR A 204 -15.52 7.06 -28.79
C TYR A 204 -14.51 8.03 -28.16
N ASP A 205 -13.76 8.75 -28.99
CA ASP A 205 -12.91 9.84 -28.50
C ASP A 205 -13.73 11.09 -28.12
N LYS A 206 -13.08 12.13 -27.60
CA LYS A 206 -13.71 13.42 -27.24
C LYS A 206 -14.40 14.11 -28.43
N ASN A 207 -13.97 13.79 -29.65
CA ASN A 207 -14.56 14.30 -30.90
C ASN A 207 -15.75 13.45 -31.38
N LYS A 208 -16.17 12.43 -30.60
CA LYS A 208 -17.23 11.46 -30.94
C LYS A 208 -16.91 10.57 -32.16
N ILE A 209 -15.61 10.39 -32.45
CA ILE A 209 -15.15 9.47 -33.48
C ILE A 209 -15.03 8.07 -32.88
N PHE A 210 -15.62 7.08 -33.55
CA PHE A 210 -15.53 5.68 -33.15
C PHE A 210 -14.17 5.07 -33.49
N HIS A 211 -13.59 4.37 -32.53
CA HIS A 211 -12.35 3.62 -32.67
C HIS A 211 -12.53 2.19 -32.19
N SER A 212 -11.77 1.25 -32.76
CA SER A 212 -11.76 -0.14 -32.33
C SER A 212 -10.36 -0.72 -32.45
N ILE A 213 -9.86 -1.30 -31.38
CA ILE A 213 -8.55 -1.96 -31.27
C ILE A 213 -8.79 -3.43 -30.99
N GLY A 214 -8.30 -4.31 -31.83
CA GLY A 214 -8.43 -5.76 -31.65
C GLY A 214 -9.09 -6.48 -32.82
N PRO A 215 -9.23 -7.82 -32.71
CA PRO A 215 -8.89 -8.64 -31.54
C PRO A 215 -7.38 -8.62 -31.25
N ILE A 216 -7.01 -8.42 -30.00
CA ILE A 216 -5.62 -8.27 -29.57
C ILE A 216 -5.39 -9.00 -28.23
N THR A 217 -4.20 -9.57 -27.99
CA THR A 217 -3.85 -10.13 -26.70
C THR A 217 -3.55 -9.02 -25.69
N PRO A 218 -3.77 -9.23 -24.37
CA PRO A 218 -3.40 -8.24 -23.34
C PRO A 218 -1.94 -7.79 -23.39
N LYS A 219 -1.02 -8.71 -23.71
CA LYS A 219 0.41 -8.41 -23.86
C LYS A 219 0.66 -7.45 -25.01
N ASN A 220 0.12 -7.75 -26.21
CA ASN A 220 0.30 -6.89 -27.37
C ASN A 220 -0.38 -5.52 -27.16
N PHE A 221 -1.54 -5.50 -26.51
CA PHE A 221 -2.20 -4.25 -26.14
C PHE A 221 -1.31 -3.38 -25.24
N TYR A 222 -0.64 -3.98 -24.25
CA TYR A 222 0.32 -3.27 -23.42
C TYR A 222 1.50 -2.75 -24.25
N GLU A 223 2.15 -3.60 -25.04
CA GLU A 223 3.35 -3.23 -25.81
C GLU A 223 3.05 -2.16 -26.89
N GLU A 224 1.90 -2.21 -27.52
CA GLU A 224 1.55 -1.34 -28.65
C GLU A 224 0.88 -0.03 -28.22
N HIS A 225 0.05 -0.05 -27.15
CA HIS A 225 -0.80 1.08 -26.80
C HIS A 225 -0.52 1.70 -25.42
N VAL A 226 0.02 0.94 -24.48
CA VAL A 226 0.29 1.43 -23.11
C VAL A 226 1.75 1.81 -22.94
N LYS A 227 2.67 0.90 -23.23
CA LYS A 227 4.12 1.09 -23.03
C LYS A 227 4.71 2.32 -23.74
N PRO A 228 4.27 2.72 -24.94
CA PRO A 228 4.78 3.92 -25.60
C PRO A 228 4.50 5.20 -24.82
N VAL A 229 3.45 5.22 -24.00
CA VAL A 229 3.05 6.39 -23.19
C VAL A 229 3.37 6.23 -21.71
N PHE A 230 3.55 5.00 -21.23
CA PHE A 230 3.92 4.68 -19.85
C PHE A 230 4.72 3.37 -19.78
N ASP A 231 6.04 3.47 -19.79
CA ASP A 231 6.89 2.29 -19.60
C ASP A 231 7.19 2.07 -18.11
N VAL A 232 6.67 0.97 -17.56
CA VAL A 232 6.90 0.57 -16.16
C VAL A 232 8.37 0.32 -15.84
N ASN A 233 9.23 0.04 -16.84
CA ASN A 233 10.66 -0.17 -16.64
C ASN A 233 11.45 1.13 -16.38
N ASN A 234 10.85 2.28 -16.71
CA ASN A 234 11.42 3.58 -16.39
C ASN A 234 11.11 4.06 -14.98
N LYS A 235 10.24 3.35 -14.26
CA LYS A 235 9.84 3.70 -12.90
C LYS A 235 10.76 3.03 -11.87
N VAL A 236 11.07 3.77 -10.81
CA VAL A 236 11.87 3.32 -9.67
C VAL A 236 11.14 3.64 -8.36
N CYS A 237 11.35 2.76 -7.40
CA CYS A 237 10.79 2.85 -6.07
C CYS A 237 11.80 3.52 -5.14
N ILE A 238 11.42 4.64 -4.55
CA ILE A 238 12.18 5.34 -3.52
C ILE A 238 11.40 5.26 -2.22
N VAL A 239 12.03 4.76 -1.17
CA VAL A 239 11.40 4.59 0.14
C VAL A 239 12.04 5.48 1.20
N THR A 240 11.35 5.64 2.32
CA THR A 240 11.90 6.29 3.50
C THR A 240 11.64 5.44 4.73
N ASP A 241 12.71 4.84 5.21
CA ASP A 241 12.77 4.04 6.43
C ASP A 241 13.80 4.67 7.38
N PRO A 242 13.34 5.45 8.36
CA PRO A 242 14.23 6.19 9.26
C PRO A 242 14.78 5.35 10.43
N ARG A 243 14.55 4.04 10.45
CA ARG A 243 15.08 3.18 11.52
C ARG A 243 16.61 3.23 11.54
N PRO A 244 17.26 3.35 12.71
CA PRO A 244 18.72 3.41 12.80
C PRO A 244 19.47 2.21 12.20
N SER A 245 18.79 1.05 12.10
CA SER A 245 19.33 -0.16 11.45
C SER A 245 19.41 -0.04 9.93
N ASN A 246 18.64 0.86 9.32
CA ASN A 246 18.42 0.94 7.88
C ASN A 246 18.91 2.29 7.35
N GLN A 247 20.19 2.34 6.97
CA GLN A 247 20.85 3.58 6.54
C GLN A 247 20.23 4.13 5.24
N TYR A 248 20.13 5.45 5.15
CA TYR A 248 19.84 6.13 3.89
C TYR A 248 20.98 5.96 2.87
N GLY A 249 20.67 6.03 1.59
CA GLY A 249 21.63 5.79 0.52
C GLY A 249 22.02 4.31 0.36
N ARG A 250 21.17 3.38 0.79
CA ARG A 250 21.35 1.94 0.63
C ARG A 250 20.11 1.31 -0.01
N VAL A 251 20.31 0.15 -0.63
CA VAL A 251 19.23 -0.65 -1.23
C VAL A 251 18.86 -1.84 -0.36
N TYR A 252 17.56 -2.04 -0.23
CA TYR A 252 16.97 -3.11 0.57
C TYR A 252 15.98 -3.92 -0.25
N THR A 253 15.78 -5.16 0.14
CA THR A 253 14.63 -6.00 -0.22
C THR A 253 14.16 -6.75 1.01
N VAL A 254 12.97 -7.34 0.94
CA VAL A 254 12.43 -8.17 2.03
C VAL A 254 12.45 -9.62 1.57
N ASP A 255 12.92 -10.54 2.43
CA ASP A 255 12.97 -11.97 2.11
C ASP A 255 11.56 -12.49 1.79
N CYS A 256 11.46 -13.36 0.80
CA CYS A 256 10.20 -13.93 0.33
C CYS A 256 9.15 -12.91 -0.16
N LEU A 257 9.52 -11.65 -0.40
CA LEU A 257 8.63 -10.63 -0.95
C LEU A 257 8.64 -10.67 -2.48
N GLY A 258 7.49 -10.99 -3.06
CA GLY A 258 7.31 -11.05 -4.51
C GLY A 258 6.01 -11.77 -4.86
N ASN A 259 5.71 -11.82 -6.15
CA ASN A 259 4.50 -12.48 -6.65
C ASN A 259 4.72 -13.32 -7.91
N VAL A 260 5.91 -13.33 -8.50
CA VAL A 260 6.22 -14.08 -9.72
C VAL A 260 7.58 -14.74 -9.61
N VAL A 261 7.67 -16.05 -9.85
CA VAL A 261 8.94 -16.79 -9.89
C VAL A 261 9.79 -16.29 -11.05
N GLY A 262 11.03 -15.84 -10.75
CA GLY A 262 11.90 -15.23 -11.75
C GLY A 262 11.49 -13.83 -12.20
N GLY A 263 10.49 -13.24 -11.54
CA GLY A 263 10.07 -11.86 -11.75
C GLY A 263 11.07 -10.83 -11.20
N ARG A 264 10.77 -9.54 -11.44
CA ARG A 264 11.58 -8.44 -10.92
C ARG A 264 11.46 -8.40 -9.38
N PRO A 265 12.56 -8.41 -8.63
CA PRO A 265 12.52 -8.29 -7.18
C PRO A 265 12.02 -6.89 -6.76
N CYS A 266 11.37 -6.82 -5.60
CA CYS A 266 11.06 -5.54 -4.95
C CYS A 266 12.37 -4.96 -4.39
N ILE A 267 12.82 -3.84 -4.95
CA ILE A 267 14.05 -3.17 -4.54
C ILE A 267 13.70 -1.79 -4.00
N TYR A 268 14.07 -1.53 -2.76
CA TYR A 268 13.81 -0.31 -2.01
C TYR A 268 15.10 0.52 -1.90
N ASN A 269 15.15 1.66 -2.57
CA ASN A 269 16.22 2.64 -2.40
C ASN A 269 15.82 3.57 -1.24
N ASN A 270 16.48 3.41 -0.09
CA ASN A 270 16.14 4.14 1.13
C ASN A 270 16.75 5.55 1.14
N GLN A 271 15.91 6.56 1.23
CA GLN A 271 16.28 7.97 1.15
C GLN A 271 15.54 8.81 2.20
N PRO A 272 16.05 10.01 2.55
CA PRO A 272 15.33 10.95 3.39
C PRO A 272 13.96 11.32 2.81
N VAL A 273 12.96 11.52 3.66
CA VAL A 273 11.58 11.81 3.25
C VAL A 273 11.44 13.10 2.42
N GLU A 274 12.34 14.06 2.63
CA GLU A 274 12.41 15.30 1.88
C GLU A 274 12.65 15.06 0.40
N LEU A 275 13.50 14.09 0.05
CA LEU A 275 13.74 13.72 -1.34
C LEU A 275 12.48 13.10 -1.98
N LEU A 276 11.75 12.24 -1.24
CA LEU A 276 10.50 11.68 -1.76
C LEU A 276 9.49 12.78 -2.11
N LEU A 277 9.38 13.78 -1.24
CA LEU A 277 8.48 14.92 -1.44
C LEU A 277 8.91 15.79 -2.64
N GLU A 278 10.21 16.05 -2.79
CA GLU A 278 10.78 16.79 -3.91
C GLU A 278 10.53 16.07 -5.24
N LEU A 279 10.82 14.77 -5.31
CA LEU A 279 10.60 13.95 -6.51
C LEU A 279 9.12 13.89 -6.89
N THR A 280 8.23 13.78 -5.90
CA THR A 280 6.77 13.82 -6.10
C THR A 280 6.35 15.15 -6.71
N ALA A 281 6.80 16.27 -6.14
CA ALA A 281 6.48 17.61 -6.66
C ALA A 281 7.02 17.82 -8.08
N LYS A 282 8.24 17.38 -8.36
CA LYS A 282 8.88 17.46 -9.68
C LYS A 282 8.11 16.66 -10.73
N SER A 283 7.69 15.43 -10.40
CA SER A 283 6.88 14.59 -11.28
C SER A 283 5.54 15.23 -11.63
N ILE A 284 4.81 15.73 -10.61
CA ILE A 284 3.50 16.36 -10.80
C ILE A 284 3.59 17.65 -11.62
N LYS A 285 4.62 18.48 -11.41
CA LYS A 285 4.86 19.68 -12.22
C LYS A 285 5.10 19.38 -13.70
N ASP A 286 5.70 18.23 -13.99
CA ASP A 286 5.90 17.72 -15.36
C ASP A 286 4.65 16.98 -15.91
N GLY A 287 3.55 16.97 -15.16
CA GLY A 287 2.26 16.39 -15.56
C GLY A 287 2.14 14.88 -15.32
N GLU A 288 3.07 14.27 -14.58
CA GLU A 288 3.02 12.84 -14.25
C GLU A 288 2.54 12.60 -12.81
N ALA A 289 1.47 11.81 -12.66
CA ALA A 289 0.97 11.36 -11.37
C ALA A 289 1.94 10.35 -10.72
N VAL A 290 1.92 10.27 -9.38
CA VAL A 290 2.86 9.48 -8.61
C VAL A 290 2.13 8.46 -7.75
N TRP A 291 2.43 7.17 -7.94
CA TRP A 291 2.01 6.11 -7.04
C TRP A 291 2.77 6.22 -5.71
N PHE A 292 2.08 6.00 -4.59
CA PHE A 292 2.73 6.00 -3.28
C PHE A 292 2.10 5.01 -2.32
N GLY A 293 2.91 4.53 -1.35
CA GLY A 293 2.51 3.68 -0.24
C GLY A 293 2.57 4.40 1.11
N CYS A 294 1.55 4.21 1.94
CA CYS A 294 1.43 4.90 3.22
C CYS A 294 0.68 4.07 4.27
N GLU A 295 0.63 4.59 5.50
CA GLU A 295 -0.33 4.18 6.52
C GLU A 295 -1.50 5.18 6.57
N VAL A 296 -2.63 4.82 5.92
CA VAL A 296 -3.72 5.78 5.67
C VAL A 296 -4.60 6.06 6.88
N MET A 297 -4.71 5.15 7.85
CA MET A 297 -5.70 5.25 8.93
C MET A 297 -5.32 6.19 10.09
N LYS A 298 -4.08 6.64 10.15
CA LYS A 298 -3.61 7.55 11.20
C LYS A 298 -3.89 9.02 10.82
N ARG A 299 -4.45 9.80 11.76
CA ARG A 299 -4.72 11.25 11.55
C ARG A 299 -5.49 11.54 10.25
N PHE A 300 -6.54 10.76 10.02
CA PHE A 300 -7.36 10.81 8.81
C PHE A 300 -8.82 11.11 9.12
N ALA A 301 -9.31 12.26 8.67
CA ALA A 301 -10.74 12.60 8.67
C ALA A 301 -11.40 12.04 7.40
N GLY A 302 -11.83 10.77 7.46
CA GLY A 302 -12.23 9.99 6.30
C GLY A 302 -13.42 10.57 5.49
N LYS A 303 -14.43 11.10 6.16
CA LYS A 303 -15.60 11.72 5.49
C LYS A 303 -15.21 13.01 4.76
N GLN A 304 -14.35 13.82 5.38
CA GLN A 304 -13.88 15.09 4.84
C GLN A 304 -12.76 14.92 3.82
N GLY A 305 -12.11 13.76 3.83
CA GLY A 305 -10.99 13.46 2.94
C GLY A 305 -9.71 14.22 3.28
N ILE A 306 -9.43 14.41 4.58
CA ILE A 306 -8.29 15.19 5.05
C ILE A 306 -7.30 14.30 5.79
N LEU A 307 -6.06 14.27 5.31
CA LEU A 307 -4.90 13.63 5.90
C LEU A 307 -3.99 14.73 6.48
N ASP A 308 -4.13 14.97 7.78
CA ASP A 308 -3.39 16.03 8.47
C ASP A 308 -3.11 15.65 9.92
N ILE A 309 -1.88 15.90 10.40
CA ILE A 309 -1.48 15.55 11.77
C ILE A 309 -2.27 16.31 12.85
N GLN A 310 -2.86 17.46 12.50
CA GLN A 310 -3.64 18.31 13.39
C GLN A 310 -5.17 18.11 13.25
N VAL A 311 -5.60 17.20 12.37
CA VAL A 311 -7.04 17.01 12.07
C VAL A 311 -7.82 16.49 13.28
N HIS A 312 -7.17 15.81 14.24
CA HIS A 312 -7.76 15.34 15.48
C HIS A 312 -7.06 15.96 16.69
N ASN A 313 -7.83 16.59 17.57
CA ASN A 313 -7.36 17.07 18.85
C ASN A 313 -7.76 16.10 19.97
N PHE A 314 -7.07 14.95 20.04
CA PHE A 314 -7.29 13.93 21.08
C PHE A 314 -7.06 14.45 22.50
N PRO A 315 -6.02 15.26 22.80
CA PRO A 315 -5.81 15.79 24.13
C PRO A 315 -6.98 16.66 24.64
N LEU A 316 -7.71 17.33 23.75
CA LEU A 316 -8.88 18.14 24.14
C LEU A 316 -10.01 17.26 24.69
N VAL A 317 -10.24 16.10 24.09
CA VAL A 317 -11.36 15.19 24.43
C VAL A 317 -10.94 14.17 25.48
N PHE A 318 -9.76 13.57 25.34
CA PHE A 318 -9.30 12.46 26.19
C PHE A 318 -8.25 12.85 27.23
N GLY A 319 -7.76 14.10 27.23
CA GLY A 319 -6.67 14.53 28.09
C GLY A 319 -5.29 14.00 27.68
N VAL A 320 -5.21 13.07 26.74
CA VAL A 320 -3.97 12.46 26.22
C VAL A 320 -4.11 12.24 24.72
N ASP A 321 -2.96 12.17 24.03
CA ASP A 321 -2.95 11.73 22.64
C ASP A 321 -3.08 10.20 22.58
N VAL A 322 -4.12 9.70 21.90
CA VAL A 322 -4.41 8.28 21.78
C VAL A 322 -3.84 7.65 20.50
N GLN A 323 -3.34 8.48 19.57
CA GLN A 323 -2.67 8.02 18.36
C GLN A 323 -1.17 8.29 18.46
N THR A 324 -0.50 7.60 19.32
CA THR A 324 0.95 7.53 19.52
C THR A 324 1.71 8.87 19.60
N THR A 325 2.64 8.93 20.52
CA THR A 325 3.64 10.01 20.62
C THR A 325 5.00 9.60 20.05
N LEU A 326 5.10 8.38 19.49
CA LEU A 326 6.34 7.85 18.93
C LEU A 326 6.65 8.53 17.57
N ASN A 327 7.94 8.75 17.30
CA ASN A 327 8.40 9.17 15.98
C ASN A 327 8.26 8.03 14.96
N LYS A 328 8.42 8.33 13.67
CA LYS A 328 8.23 7.37 12.56
C LYS A 328 9.12 6.13 12.70
N ALA A 329 10.38 6.29 13.11
CA ALA A 329 11.32 5.18 13.29
C ALA A 329 10.85 4.23 14.40
N ASP A 330 10.47 4.78 15.55
CA ASP A 330 10.01 3.98 16.69
C ASP A 330 8.68 3.28 16.38
N ARG A 331 7.75 3.92 15.67
CA ARG A 331 6.51 3.28 15.23
C ARG A 331 6.77 2.05 14.36
N LEU A 332 7.75 2.11 13.45
CA LEU A 332 8.16 0.96 12.63
C LEU A 332 8.81 -0.14 13.50
N ILE A 333 9.67 0.23 14.46
CA ILE A 333 10.34 -0.73 15.35
C ILE A 333 9.33 -1.47 16.22
N TYR A 334 8.35 -0.77 16.77
CA TYR A 334 7.33 -1.35 17.66
C TYR A 334 6.12 -1.94 16.94
N GLY A 335 6.06 -1.86 15.60
CA GLY A 335 4.94 -2.37 14.81
C GLY A 335 3.66 -1.54 14.98
N ASP A 336 3.77 -0.28 15.40
CA ASP A 336 2.65 0.67 15.52
C ASP A 336 2.33 1.35 14.18
N SER A 337 3.23 1.26 13.21
CA SER A 337 3.07 1.77 11.84
C SER A 337 3.62 0.80 10.82
N ALA A 338 2.91 0.66 9.72
CA ALA A 338 3.30 -0.16 8.59
C ALA A 338 2.67 0.38 7.30
N MET A 339 3.28 0.10 6.15
CA MET A 339 2.69 0.43 4.86
C MET A 339 1.44 -0.43 4.62
N SER A 340 0.26 0.17 4.67
CA SER A 340 -1.02 -0.56 4.63
C SER A 340 -1.89 -0.22 3.42
N HIS A 341 -1.59 0.88 2.70
CA HIS A 341 -2.44 1.36 1.61
C HIS A 341 -1.63 2.04 0.52
N ALA A 342 -2.09 1.90 -0.73
CA ALA A 342 -1.51 2.55 -1.89
C ALA A 342 -2.53 3.49 -2.55
N MET A 343 -2.05 4.68 -2.93
CA MET A 343 -2.85 5.74 -3.57
C MET A 343 -2.01 6.48 -4.63
N VAL A 344 -2.56 7.56 -5.20
CA VAL A 344 -1.92 8.32 -6.27
C VAL A 344 -1.91 9.81 -5.93
N PHE A 345 -0.74 10.46 -6.04
CA PHE A 345 -0.65 11.92 -6.03
C PHE A 345 -0.97 12.50 -7.40
N THR A 346 -1.88 13.49 -7.45
CA THR A 346 -2.34 14.13 -8.70
C THR A 346 -2.14 15.64 -8.73
N ALA A 347 -1.89 16.28 -7.58
CA ALA A 347 -1.60 17.72 -7.52
C ALA A 347 -0.72 18.06 -6.31
N VAL A 348 -0.05 19.23 -6.41
CA VAL A 348 0.71 19.85 -5.31
C VAL A 348 0.50 21.36 -5.28
N SER A 349 0.64 21.94 -4.09
CA SER A 349 0.81 23.39 -3.91
C SER A 349 2.12 23.68 -3.21
N GLN A 350 2.70 24.85 -3.49
CA GLN A 350 3.94 25.32 -2.88
C GLN A 350 3.72 26.70 -2.25
N ASN A 351 4.56 27.04 -1.29
CA ASN A 351 4.65 28.41 -0.79
C ASN A 351 5.57 29.27 -1.68
N GLU A 352 5.71 30.54 -1.34
CA GLU A 352 6.56 31.49 -2.08
C GLU A 352 8.05 31.08 -2.11
N LYS A 353 8.49 30.20 -1.21
CA LYS A 353 9.85 29.65 -1.17
C LYS A 353 10.01 28.37 -2.01
N GLY A 354 8.92 27.89 -2.64
CA GLY A 354 8.92 26.65 -3.42
C GLY A 354 8.80 25.37 -2.57
N GLU A 355 8.55 25.50 -1.25
CA GLU A 355 8.34 24.34 -0.39
C GLU A 355 6.92 23.81 -0.55
N VAL A 356 6.77 22.49 -0.69
CA VAL A 356 5.46 21.83 -0.80
C VAL A 356 4.68 22.03 0.49
N THR A 357 3.44 22.48 0.39
CA THR A 357 2.54 22.71 1.54
C THR A 357 1.44 21.67 1.62
N LYS A 358 0.92 21.20 0.48
CA LYS A 358 -0.14 20.19 0.43
C LYS A 358 -0.13 19.43 -0.89
N LEU A 359 -0.70 18.23 -0.85
CA LEU A 359 -0.83 17.33 -1.99
C LEU A 359 -2.29 16.89 -2.15
N ARG A 360 -2.71 16.68 -3.41
CA ARG A 360 -3.98 16.04 -3.75
C ARG A 360 -3.75 14.56 -4.00
N VAL A 361 -4.64 13.75 -3.46
CA VAL A 361 -4.56 12.30 -3.49
C VAL A 361 -5.79 11.73 -4.16
N GLU A 362 -5.63 10.88 -5.17
CA GLU A 362 -6.69 10.01 -5.69
C GLU A 362 -6.69 8.70 -4.91
N ASN A 363 -7.84 8.38 -4.28
CA ASN A 363 -8.03 7.14 -3.55
C ASN A 363 -8.96 6.19 -4.34
N SER A 364 -8.91 4.91 -4.04
CA SER A 364 -9.72 3.86 -4.67
C SER A 364 -10.90 3.38 -3.80
N TRP A 365 -11.57 4.31 -3.10
CA TRP A 365 -12.73 4.01 -2.25
C TRP A 365 -14.05 4.61 -2.77
N GLY A 366 -14.11 4.97 -4.07
CA GLY A 366 -15.27 5.60 -4.68
C GLY A 366 -15.42 7.07 -4.34
N GLU A 367 -16.52 7.67 -4.76
CA GLU A 367 -16.75 9.12 -4.68
C GLU A 367 -17.32 9.61 -3.35
N ASP A 368 -17.71 8.70 -2.44
CA ASP A 368 -18.43 9.03 -1.20
C ASP A 368 -17.56 9.66 -0.11
N ARG A 369 -16.24 9.74 -0.31
CA ARG A 369 -15.27 10.29 0.65
C ARG A 369 -14.50 11.45 0.04
N GLY A 370 -14.24 12.48 0.88
CA GLY A 370 -13.51 13.67 0.45
C GLY A 370 -14.21 14.44 -0.67
N GLU A 371 -13.44 15.06 -1.53
CA GLU A 371 -13.98 15.75 -2.71
C GLU A 371 -14.09 14.77 -3.89
N LYS A 372 -15.25 14.09 -3.99
CA LYS A 372 -15.54 13.11 -5.05
C LYS A 372 -14.44 12.04 -5.19
N GLY A 373 -14.03 11.44 -4.07
CA GLY A 373 -13.01 10.40 -4.02
C GLY A 373 -11.56 10.90 -3.91
N TYR A 374 -11.35 12.22 -3.94
CA TYR A 374 -10.03 12.84 -3.76
C TYR A 374 -9.84 13.34 -2.33
N LEU A 375 -8.60 13.17 -1.83
CA LEU A 375 -8.21 13.60 -0.49
C LEU A 375 -7.22 14.76 -0.59
N THR A 376 -7.11 15.53 0.49
CA THR A 376 -6.04 16.51 0.70
C THR A 376 -5.09 16.00 1.78
N MET A 377 -3.79 16.09 1.53
CA MET A 377 -2.73 15.68 2.45
C MET A 377 -1.83 16.87 2.76
N SER A 378 -1.57 17.13 4.06
CA SER A 378 -0.54 18.10 4.46
C SER A 378 0.87 17.51 4.32
N THR A 379 1.88 18.37 4.18
CA THR A 379 3.28 17.94 4.09
C THR A 379 3.74 17.25 5.38
N GLU A 380 3.24 17.70 6.53
CA GLU A 380 3.55 17.10 7.84
C GLU A 380 3.02 15.66 7.91
N TRP A 381 1.82 15.43 7.40
CA TRP A 381 1.28 14.08 7.31
C TRP A 381 2.08 13.19 6.34
N PHE A 382 2.47 13.73 5.19
CA PHE A 382 3.34 13.04 4.23
C PHE A 382 4.62 12.55 4.91
N LYS A 383 5.31 13.42 5.66
CA LYS A 383 6.56 13.08 6.34
C LYS A 383 6.40 11.95 7.34
N GLU A 384 5.28 11.92 8.05
CA GLU A 384 5.02 10.93 9.10
C GLU A 384 4.53 9.58 8.56
N TYR A 385 3.71 9.55 7.52
CA TYR A 385 2.95 8.35 7.16
C TYR A 385 3.14 7.85 5.72
N VAL A 386 3.85 8.58 4.85
CA VAL A 386 4.25 8.08 3.53
C VAL A 386 5.58 7.34 3.66
N PHE A 387 5.66 6.14 3.09
CA PHE A 387 6.85 5.30 3.14
C PHE A 387 7.50 5.10 1.78
N GLU A 388 6.76 5.21 0.69
CA GLU A 388 7.20 4.86 -0.66
C GLU A 388 6.59 5.78 -1.69
N VAL A 389 7.38 6.16 -2.70
CA VAL A 389 6.92 6.80 -3.93
C VAL A 389 7.52 6.09 -5.13
N VAL A 390 6.75 6.00 -6.22
CA VAL A 390 7.23 5.43 -7.49
C VAL A 390 7.25 6.54 -8.54
N VAL A 391 8.44 6.89 -9.00
CA VAL A 391 8.68 7.99 -9.93
C VAL A 391 9.47 7.54 -11.15
N ASP A 392 9.44 8.32 -12.22
CA ASP A 392 10.28 8.09 -13.39
C ASP A 392 11.75 8.40 -13.08
N LYS A 393 12.66 7.56 -13.59
CA LYS A 393 14.11 7.72 -13.44
C LYS A 393 14.60 9.12 -13.87
N LYS A 394 13.95 9.74 -14.85
CA LYS A 394 14.31 11.08 -15.36
C LYS A 394 14.24 12.18 -14.30
N TYR A 395 13.45 11.96 -13.22
CA TYR A 395 13.33 12.93 -12.12
C TYR A 395 14.36 12.71 -11.02
N VAL A 396 14.94 11.52 -10.95
CA VAL A 396 15.82 11.08 -9.85
C VAL A 396 17.25 11.50 -10.14
N PRO A 397 17.97 12.15 -9.19
CA PRO A 397 19.39 12.47 -9.35
C PRO A 397 20.24 11.22 -9.63
N GLU A 398 21.31 11.38 -10.42
CA GLU A 398 22.17 10.26 -10.85
C GLU A 398 22.79 9.54 -9.64
N GLU A 399 23.25 10.28 -8.65
CA GLU A 399 23.81 9.74 -7.39
C GLU A 399 22.79 8.86 -6.62
N VAL A 400 21.50 9.16 -6.71
CA VAL A 400 20.43 8.35 -6.12
C VAL A 400 20.15 7.12 -6.98
N LEU A 401 20.21 7.24 -8.32
CA LEU A 401 20.08 6.08 -9.22
C LEU A 401 21.26 5.11 -9.05
N ASP A 402 22.47 5.61 -8.78
CA ASP A 402 23.65 4.78 -8.55
C ASP A 402 23.53 3.91 -7.29
N VAL A 403 22.72 4.31 -6.32
CA VAL A 403 22.44 3.47 -5.15
C VAL A 403 21.85 2.11 -5.54
N PHE A 404 21.05 2.03 -6.61
CA PHE A 404 20.49 0.75 -7.10
C PHE A 404 21.54 -0.25 -7.61
N LYS A 405 22.80 0.19 -7.84
CA LYS A 405 23.91 -0.66 -8.27
C LYS A 405 24.65 -1.32 -7.10
N GLN A 406 24.33 -0.93 -5.86
CA GLN A 406 24.95 -1.47 -4.65
C GLN A 406 24.47 -2.90 -4.37
N GLU A 407 25.21 -3.60 -3.48
CA GLU A 407 24.79 -4.89 -2.94
C GLU A 407 23.48 -4.76 -2.16
N LEU A 408 22.54 -5.67 -2.46
CA LEU A 408 21.20 -5.68 -1.91
C LEU A 408 21.20 -6.22 -0.47
N ILE A 409 20.70 -5.44 0.47
CA ILE A 409 20.50 -5.84 1.86
C ILE A 409 19.14 -6.50 1.99
N VAL A 410 19.12 -7.75 2.47
CA VAL A 410 17.88 -8.51 2.64
C VAL A 410 17.34 -8.34 4.07
N LEU A 411 16.18 -7.73 4.18
CA LEU A 411 15.42 -7.62 5.42
C LEU A 411 14.62 -8.90 5.68
N PRO A 412 14.29 -9.23 6.94
CA PRO A 412 13.50 -10.42 7.21
C PRO A 412 12.09 -10.35 6.61
N ALA A 413 11.49 -11.50 6.29
CA ALA A 413 10.17 -11.59 5.64
C ALA A 413 9.04 -10.84 6.39
N TRP A 414 9.15 -10.69 7.71
CA TRP A 414 8.21 -9.96 8.57
C TRP A 414 8.56 -8.47 8.77
N ASP A 415 9.45 -7.93 7.96
CA ASP A 415 9.81 -6.51 8.05
C ASP A 415 8.63 -5.60 7.69
N PRO A 416 8.37 -4.51 8.43
CA PRO A 416 7.27 -3.59 8.16
C PRO A 416 7.31 -2.95 6.76
N MET A 417 8.47 -2.91 6.09
CA MET A 417 8.56 -2.43 4.72
C MET A 417 7.93 -3.38 3.69
N GLY A 418 7.68 -4.65 4.05
CA GLY A 418 7.00 -5.64 3.19
C GLY A 418 5.48 -5.72 3.39
N THR A 419 4.90 -4.95 4.31
CA THR A 419 3.51 -5.15 4.77
C THR A 419 2.44 -4.80 3.73
N LEU A 420 2.71 -3.92 2.76
CA LEU A 420 1.73 -3.62 1.70
C LEU A 420 1.34 -4.87 0.89
N ALA A 421 2.25 -5.83 0.76
CA ALA A 421 1.97 -7.12 0.12
C ALA A 421 1.17 -8.10 1.02
N ASN A 422 1.08 -7.80 2.32
CA ASN A 422 0.45 -8.63 3.36
C ASN A 422 -0.64 -7.83 4.10
N VAL A 423 -1.42 -7.03 3.38
CA VAL A 423 -2.44 -6.16 3.99
C VAL A 423 -3.52 -7.00 4.63
N PHE A 424 -3.58 -6.95 5.97
CA PHE A 424 -4.73 -7.37 6.75
C PHE A 424 -5.80 -6.27 6.66
N ILE A 425 -6.97 -6.61 6.15
CA ILE A 425 -8.16 -5.75 6.17
C ILE A 425 -8.93 -5.99 7.46
#